data_434a65f9ccc2e08bee3dfdd36afb3799
#
_entry.id   434a65f9ccc2e08bee3dfdd36afb3799
#
_cell.length_a   1.000
_cell.length_b   1.000
_cell.length_c   1.000
_cell.angle_alpha   90.00
_cell.angle_beta   90.00
_cell.angle_gamma   90.00
#
_symmetry.space_group_name_H-M   'P 1'
#
loop_
_entity.id
_entity.type
_entity.pdbx_description
1 polymer ?
#
loop_
_entity_poly.entity_id
_entity_poly.type
_entity_poly.pdbx_seq_one_letter_code
_entity_poly.pdbx_strand_id
1 'polypeptide(L)'
;MLFRSEKVKQHWKSSQLDLSPLLVSAEEIRSDVEIRKTIDQVHDIDSVIDHSLIKNCKDALNKKDRVEFDHEITNLNRATGAMLSHEIAKLWGEEGLPEDSIRVNFSGSAGQSFGAFLSKGVTFNLSGDANDYVGKSLSGGKIIVQPPENTNFKSEDNILIGNVALYGATSGFGFFRGIAAERFGVRNSGAWSVVEGVGDHGCEYMTGGRVLILGETGVNFAAGMSGGIAYVFDPRDEFEPKCNTGMVELENLEDETSIAEILRLIELHHEYTDSPLAEAIMNDWDNSLKKFIKVMPIDYKRVMNERAEHNEEIESIFDVDDRKSQRKGV
;
A
#
# COMPACT_ATOMS: atom_id res chain seq x y z
N MET A 1 24.18 29.99 17.79
CA MET A 1 24.65 29.26 16.58
C MET A 1 24.43 30.14 15.35
N LEU A 2 25.50 30.51 14.63
CA LEU A 2 25.44 31.39 13.47
C LEU A 2 25.19 30.56 12.21
N PHE A 3 23.93 30.37 11.82
CA PHE A 3 23.56 29.69 10.58
C PHE A 3 23.80 30.51 9.31
N ARG A 4 24.28 31.74 9.45
CA ARG A 4 24.48 32.67 8.31
C ARG A 4 25.91 33.17 8.26
N SER A 5 26.53 33.05 7.09
CA SER A 5 27.78 33.76 6.81
C SER A 5 27.55 35.27 6.87
N GLU A 6 28.60 36.08 7.16
CA GLU A 6 28.52 37.52 7.15
C GLU A 6 27.97 38.06 5.81
N LYS A 7 28.30 37.40 4.71
CA LYS A 7 27.80 37.70 3.35
C LYS A 7 26.27 37.61 3.24
N VAL A 8 25.66 36.65 3.93
CA VAL A 8 24.20 36.44 3.92
C VAL A 8 23.51 37.43 4.84
N LYS A 9 24.13 37.81 5.96
CA LYS A 9 23.57 38.80 6.89
C LYS A 9 23.36 40.20 6.21
N GLN A 10 24.19 40.55 5.25
CA GLN A 10 24.12 41.80 4.53
C GLN A 10 23.12 41.80 3.35
N HIS A 11 22.56 40.64 3.01
CA HIS A 11 21.61 40.56 1.91
C HIS A 11 20.25 41.13 2.34
N TRP A 12 19.65 41.99 1.51
CA TRP A 12 18.42 42.71 1.84
C TRP A 12 17.24 41.81 2.26
N LYS A 13 17.07 40.64 1.64
CA LYS A 13 16.04 39.67 2.03
C LYS A 13 16.26 39.07 3.42
N SER A 14 17.51 38.85 3.81
CA SER A 14 17.82 38.22 5.10
C SER A 14 17.87 39.22 6.24
N SER A 15 18.11 40.52 5.95
CA SER A 15 18.10 41.60 6.96
C SER A 15 16.70 41.92 7.50
N GLN A 16 15.65 41.57 6.73
CA GLN A 16 14.26 41.78 7.13
C GLN A 16 13.65 40.56 7.85
N LEU A 17 14.40 39.46 7.95
CA LEU A 17 13.91 38.21 8.55
C LEU A 17 14.47 38.05 9.97
N ASP A 18 13.67 38.34 10.97
CA ASP A 18 13.97 38.04 12.37
C ASP A 18 13.53 36.63 12.74
N LEU A 19 14.49 35.76 12.99
CA LEU A 19 14.25 34.37 13.44
C LEU A 19 14.44 34.22 14.96
N SER A 20 14.72 35.31 15.69
CA SER A 20 14.97 35.25 17.13
C SER A 20 13.84 34.52 17.91
N PRO A 21 12.54 34.73 17.57
CA PRO A 21 11.46 33.99 18.26
C PRO A 21 11.49 32.48 18.09
N LEU A 22 12.14 32.01 17.00
CA LEU A 22 12.28 30.54 16.72
C LEU A 22 13.57 29.95 17.29
N LEU A 23 14.50 30.81 17.75
CA LEU A 23 15.82 30.41 18.23
C LEU A 23 15.93 30.47 19.76
N VAL A 24 14.80 30.57 20.44
CA VAL A 24 14.75 30.54 21.90
C VAL A 24 15.23 29.15 22.38
N SER A 25 16.21 29.16 23.27
CA SER A 25 16.75 27.92 23.84
C SER A 25 15.86 27.36 24.95
N ALA A 26 15.99 26.08 25.23
CA ALA A 26 15.27 25.45 26.34
C ALA A 26 15.66 26.10 27.70
N GLU A 27 16.92 26.54 27.86
CA GLU A 27 17.42 27.22 29.05
C GLU A 27 16.74 28.59 29.26
N GLU A 28 16.37 29.30 28.19
CA GLU A 28 15.62 30.56 28.28
C GLU A 28 14.19 30.38 28.74
N ILE A 29 13.59 29.22 28.42
CA ILE A 29 12.22 28.84 28.82
C ILE A 29 12.23 28.19 30.20
N ARG A 30 13.19 27.30 30.43
CA ARG A 30 13.36 26.52 31.68
C ARG A 30 14.85 26.35 31.98
N SER A 31 15.34 27.07 32.96
CA SER A 31 16.76 27.02 33.36
C SER A 31 17.18 25.72 34.05
N ASP A 32 16.20 24.86 34.40
CA ASP A 32 16.41 23.57 35.06
C ASP A 32 16.55 22.40 34.06
N VAL A 33 16.50 22.66 32.75
CA VAL A 33 16.65 21.61 31.74
C VAL A 33 17.97 21.75 30.98
N GLU A 34 18.56 20.60 30.69
CA GLU A 34 19.78 20.55 29.88
C GLU A 34 19.45 20.72 28.39
N ILE A 35 20.34 21.39 27.63
CA ILE A 35 20.23 21.57 26.17
C ILE A 35 20.73 20.37 25.37
N ARG A 36 21.09 19.32 26.04
CA ARG A 36 21.61 18.07 25.45
C ARG A 36 20.89 16.87 26.04
N LYS A 37 20.97 15.74 25.35
CA LYS A 37 20.51 14.47 25.88
C LYS A 37 21.29 14.10 27.16
N THR A 38 20.59 13.96 28.28
CA THR A 38 21.16 13.60 29.58
C THR A 38 20.65 12.28 30.12
N ILE A 39 19.56 11.77 29.53
CA ILE A 39 18.97 10.47 29.87
C ILE A 39 18.78 9.66 28.61
N ASP A 40 18.84 8.35 28.73
CA ASP A 40 18.47 7.45 27.66
C ASP A 40 16.96 7.33 27.55
N GLN A 41 16.47 7.31 26.29
CA GLN A 41 15.07 7.03 26.05
C GLN A 41 14.84 5.54 26.18
N VAL A 42 13.90 5.15 27.03
CA VAL A 42 13.45 3.76 27.16
C VAL A 42 12.40 3.49 26.10
N HIS A 43 12.64 2.49 25.27
CA HIS A 43 11.68 1.97 24.30
C HIS A 43 11.25 0.58 24.77
N ASP A 44 9.98 0.41 25.11
CA ASP A 44 9.40 -0.89 25.46
C ASP A 44 9.05 -1.67 24.19
N ILE A 45 10.07 -2.18 23.52
CA ILE A 45 9.93 -2.99 22.29
C ILE A 45 10.07 -4.49 22.55
N ASP A 46 10.37 -4.91 23.78
CA ASP A 46 10.59 -6.32 24.10
C ASP A 46 9.29 -7.13 24.11
N SER A 47 8.15 -6.44 24.25
CA SER A 47 6.82 -7.05 24.29
C SER A 47 6.08 -7.07 22.95
N VAL A 48 6.69 -6.54 21.86
CA VAL A 48 6.00 -6.48 20.56
C VAL A 48 5.82 -7.86 19.94
N ILE A 49 4.70 -8.02 19.25
CA ILE A 49 4.27 -9.29 18.62
C ILE A 49 5.31 -9.87 17.65
N ASP A 50 6.10 -9.03 17.00
CA ASP A 50 7.09 -9.44 16.01
C ASP A 50 8.14 -10.40 16.57
N HIS A 51 8.49 -10.33 17.86
CA HIS A 51 9.39 -11.32 18.47
C HIS A 51 8.80 -12.74 18.43
N SER A 52 7.48 -12.86 18.63
CA SER A 52 6.77 -14.13 18.48
C SER A 52 6.76 -14.59 17.02
N LEU A 53 6.48 -13.68 16.09
CA LEU A 53 6.48 -13.99 14.66
C LEU A 53 7.86 -14.47 14.22
N ILE A 54 8.93 -13.74 14.53
CA ILE A 54 10.33 -14.11 14.19
C ILE A 54 10.68 -15.49 14.77
N LYS A 55 10.28 -15.75 16.02
CA LYS A 55 10.52 -17.04 16.67
C LYS A 55 9.84 -18.20 15.92
N ASN A 56 8.58 -18.01 15.51
CA ASN A 56 7.81 -19.02 14.79
C ASN A 56 8.31 -19.21 13.35
N CYS A 57 8.89 -18.16 12.74
CA CYS A 57 9.39 -18.19 11.37
C CYS A 57 10.85 -18.65 11.21
N LYS A 58 11.50 -19.17 12.24
CA LYS A 58 12.94 -19.55 12.20
C LYS A 58 13.31 -20.47 11.04
N ASP A 59 12.48 -21.44 10.71
CA ASP A 59 12.77 -22.36 9.61
C ASP A 59 12.63 -21.67 8.25
N ALA A 60 11.63 -20.81 8.06
CA ALA A 60 11.51 -19.98 6.87
C ALA A 60 12.70 -19.01 6.73
N LEU A 61 13.10 -18.35 7.80
CA LEU A 61 14.20 -17.40 7.82
C LEU A 61 15.55 -18.05 7.47
N ASN A 62 15.83 -19.24 7.99
CA ASN A 62 17.14 -19.90 7.84
C ASN A 62 17.22 -20.85 6.64
N LYS A 63 16.12 -21.50 6.27
CA LYS A 63 16.10 -22.59 5.28
C LYS A 63 15.18 -22.32 4.10
N LYS A 64 14.37 -21.24 4.14
CA LYS A 64 13.29 -20.95 3.18
C LYS A 64 12.17 -21.99 3.20
N ASP A 65 12.03 -22.74 4.28
CA ASP A 65 10.95 -23.70 4.47
C ASP A 65 9.63 -22.95 4.65
N ARG A 66 8.53 -23.53 4.18
CA ARG A 66 7.20 -22.92 4.34
C ARG A 66 6.72 -23.04 5.77
N VAL A 67 6.23 -21.94 6.33
CA VAL A 67 5.68 -21.84 7.68
C VAL A 67 4.32 -21.16 7.62
N GLU A 68 3.32 -21.76 8.25
CA GLU A 68 1.98 -21.20 8.38
C GLU A 68 1.47 -21.39 9.80
N PHE A 69 0.89 -20.33 10.40
CA PHE A 69 0.33 -20.37 11.75
C PHE A 69 -0.67 -19.26 11.99
N ASP A 70 -1.52 -19.45 13.00
CA ASP A 70 -2.54 -18.50 13.44
C ASP A 70 -2.01 -17.64 14.58
N HIS A 71 -2.49 -16.38 14.65
CA HIS A 71 -2.15 -15.46 15.72
C HIS A 71 -3.29 -14.47 16.00
N GLU A 72 -3.58 -14.24 17.27
CA GLU A 72 -4.50 -13.16 17.67
C GLU A 72 -3.80 -11.82 17.58
N ILE A 73 -4.54 -10.78 17.18
CA ILE A 73 -4.02 -9.42 17.09
C ILE A 73 -4.99 -8.42 17.70
N THR A 74 -4.43 -7.38 18.32
CA THR A 74 -5.20 -6.27 18.87
C THR A 74 -4.66 -4.93 18.35
N ASN A 75 -5.42 -3.86 18.52
CA ASN A 75 -5.01 -2.52 18.12
C ASN A 75 -3.80 -1.96 18.87
N LEU A 76 -3.35 -2.63 19.93
CA LEU A 76 -2.08 -2.32 20.61
C LEU A 76 -0.87 -2.83 19.83
N ASN A 77 -1.04 -3.82 18.96
CA ASN A 77 0.03 -4.38 18.14
C ASN A 77 0.26 -3.49 16.91
N ARG A 78 1.18 -2.56 17.02
CA ARG A 78 1.53 -1.60 15.97
C ARG A 78 2.74 -2.08 15.16
N ALA A 79 2.80 -1.66 13.90
CA ALA A 79 3.89 -1.97 12.97
C ALA A 79 4.21 -3.47 12.87
N THR A 80 3.20 -4.32 13.07
CA THR A 80 3.32 -5.77 13.00
C THR A 80 3.87 -6.19 11.64
N GLY A 81 4.94 -7.00 11.66
CA GLY A 81 5.64 -7.48 10.48
C GLY A 81 6.89 -6.66 10.09
N ALA A 82 7.08 -5.46 10.67
CA ALA A 82 8.22 -4.62 10.32
C ALA A 82 9.55 -5.23 10.78
N MET A 83 9.62 -5.77 12.02
CA MET A 83 10.84 -6.43 12.50
C MET A 83 11.06 -7.78 11.82
N LEU A 84 10.00 -8.53 11.53
CA LEU A 84 10.10 -9.76 10.73
C LEU A 84 10.69 -9.47 9.35
N SER A 85 10.20 -8.41 8.68
CA SER A 85 10.71 -7.98 7.38
C SER A 85 12.16 -7.50 7.44
N HIS A 86 12.56 -6.86 8.54
CA HIS A 86 13.97 -6.50 8.79
C HIS A 86 14.87 -7.74 8.82
N GLU A 87 14.46 -8.80 9.53
CA GLU A 87 15.25 -10.04 9.58
C GLU A 87 15.34 -10.72 8.21
N ILE A 88 14.25 -10.70 7.41
CA ILE A 88 14.28 -11.21 6.03
C ILE A 88 15.25 -10.38 5.18
N ALA A 89 15.13 -9.05 5.20
CA ALA A 89 16.00 -8.16 4.42
C ALA A 89 17.49 -8.30 4.80
N LYS A 90 17.76 -8.49 6.08
CA LYS A 90 19.12 -8.72 6.59
C LYS A 90 19.74 -10.05 6.10
N LEU A 91 18.93 -11.11 5.98
CA LEU A 91 19.38 -12.44 5.57
C LEU A 91 19.38 -12.60 4.04
N TRP A 92 18.40 -12.04 3.35
CA TRP A 92 18.11 -12.34 1.95
C TRP A 92 18.10 -11.11 1.02
N GLY A 93 18.34 -9.90 1.56
CA GLY A 93 18.36 -8.66 0.78
C GLY A 93 17.04 -8.38 0.10
N GLU A 94 17.10 -7.79 -1.10
CA GLU A 94 15.94 -7.41 -1.92
C GLU A 94 15.21 -8.62 -2.51
N GLU A 95 15.90 -9.76 -2.64
CA GLU A 95 15.28 -10.97 -3.19
C GLU A 95 14.19 -11.54 -2.27
N GLY A 96 14.32 -11.33 -0.96
CA GLY A 96 13.40 -11.83 0.04
C GLY A 96 13.31 -13.36 0.07
N LEU A 97 12.15 -13.87 0.40
CA LEU A 97 11.83 -15.29 0.43
C LEU A 97 10.98 -15.69 -0.80
N PRO A 98 10.93 -16.99 -1.16
CA PRO A 98 9.95 -17.49 -2.11
C PRO A 98 8.52 -17.11 -1.71
N GLU A 99 7.62 -17.01 -2.68
CA GLU A 99 6.22 -16.65 -2.40
C GLU A 99 5.60 -17.59 -1.37
N ASP A 100 4.79 -17.02 -0.47
CA ASP A 100 4.09 -17.74 0.61
C ASP A 100 5.01 -18.62 1.50
N SER A 101 6.29 -18.26 1.63
CA SER A 101 7.19 -18.95 2.59
C SER A 101 6.74 -18.74 4.03
N ILE A 102 6.18 -17.58 4.34
CA ILE A 102 5.61 -17.25 5.64
C ILE A 102 4.17 -16.81 5.44
N ARG A 103 3.22 -17.56 6.00
CA ARG A 103 1.81 -17.19 6.07
C ARG A 103 1.40 -17.07 7.52
N VAL A 104 0.86 -15.92 7.89
CA VAL A 104 0.30 -15.69 9.22
C VAL A 104 -1.15 -15.29 9.09
N ASN A 105 -2.03 -16.10 9.68
CA ASN A 105 -3.46 -15.82 9.74
C ASN A 105 -3.76 -15.12 11.06
N PHE A 106 -4.15 -13.85 10.97
CA PHE A 106 -4.50 -13.04 12.13
C PHE A 106 -6.01 -13.01 12.34
N SER A 107 -6.42 -12.95 13.61
CA SER A 107 -7.80 -12.74 14.02
C SER A 107 -7.88 -11.57 14.99
N GLY A 108 -8.71 -10.55 14.69
CA GLY A 108 -8.94 -9.40 15.57
C GLY A 108 -8.78 -8.06 14.86
N SER A 109 -8.49 -7.01 15.65
CA SER A 109 -8.31 -5.65 15.14
C SER A 109 -6.84 -5.28 15.13
N ALA A 110 -6.24 -5.16 13.95
CA ALA A 110 -4.83 -4.82 13.84
C ALA A 110 -4.55 -3.34 14.16
N GLY A 111 -3.48 -3.08 14.88
CA GLY A 111 -3.02 -1.73 15.20
C GLY A 111 -2.42 -1.01 13.98
N GLN A 112 -2.06 0.25 14.22
CA GLN A 112 -1.50 1.13 13.19
C GLN A 112 -0.28 0.53 12.49
N SER A 113 -0.18 0.71 11.16
CA SER A 113 0.93 0.23 10.35
C SER A 113 1.05 -1.31 10.27
N PHE A 114 -0.08 -2.03 10.30
CA PHE A 114 -0.10 -3.47 10.05
C PHE A 114 0.49 -3.80 8.68
N GLY A 115 1.46 -4.71 8.62
CA GLY A 115 2.17 -5.07 7.39
C GLY A 115 3.06 -3.98 6.82
N ALA A 116 3.47 -2.97 7.61
CA ALA A 116 4.42 -1.96 7.14
C ALA A 116 5.75 -2.59 6.75
N PHE A 117 6.28 -2.20 5.59
CA PHE A 117 7.53 -2.72 5.00
C PHE A 117 7.53 -4.21 4.71
N LEU A 118 6.36 -4.85 4.64
CA LEU A 118 6.25 -6.31 4.53
C LEU A 118 7.03 -6.82 3.32
N SER A 119 8.01 -7.67 3.60
CA SER A 119 8.95 -8.19 2.62
C SER A 119 8.35 -9.29 1.75
N LYS A 120 8.93 -9.47 0.56
CA LYS A 120 8.58 -10.56 -0.35
C LYS A 120 8.69 -11.93 0.33
N GLY A 121 7.68 -12.77 0.06
CA GLY A 121 7.55 -14.12 0.61
C GLY A 121 6.74 -14.19 1.91
N VAL A 122 6.28 -13.04 2.41
CA VAL A 122 5.39 -12.97 3.59
C VAL A 122 3.97 -12.66 3.15
N THR A 123 3.03 -13.47 3.62
CA THR A 123 1.59 -13.25 3.46
C THR A 123 0.95 -13.07 4.83
N PHE A 124 0.33 -11.92 5.06
CA PHE A 124 -0.51 -11.65 6.20
C PHE A 124 -1.97 -11.70 5.80
N ASN A 125 -2.74 -12.57 6.43
CA ASN A 125 -4.17 -12.71 6.24
C ASN A 125 -4.87 -12.32 7.53
N LEU A 126 -5.66 -11.25 7.50
CA LEU A 126 -6.37 -10.71 8.66
C LEU A 126 -7.88 -10.94 8.52
N SER A 127 -8.44 -11.75 9.41
CA SER A 127 -9.88 -11.84 9.66
C SER A 127 -10.25 -10.81 10.73
N GLY A 128 -10.70 -9.63 10.29
CA GLY A 128 -10.95 -8.49 11.18
C GLY A 128 -10.86 -7.15 10.48
N ASP A 129 -10.42 -6.15 11.21
CA ASP A 129 -10.21 -4.78 10.74
C ASP A 129 -8.79 -4.29 11.08
N ALA A 130 -8.35 -3.27 10.40
CA ALA A 130 -7.03 -2.69 10.59
C ALA A 130 -7.07 -1.16 10.67
N ASN A 131 -6.24 -0.62 11.53
CA ASN A 131 -6.10 0.82 11.73
C ASN A 131 -5.33 1.48 10.56
N ASP A 132 -4.91 2.73 10.71
CA ASP A 132 -4.22 3.50 9.67
C ASP A 132 -2.90 2.90 9.21
N TYR A 133 -2.45 3.27 8.00
CA TYR A 133 -1.16 2.91 7.41
C TYR A 133 -0.96 1.41 7.15
N VAL A 134 -2.01 0.66 6.87
CA VAL A 134 -1.87 -0.75 6.43
C VAL A 134 -0.97 -0.82 5.20
N GLY A 135 0.02 -1.70 5.22
CA GLY A 135 0.95 -1.89 4.11
C GLY A 135 1.77 -0.66 3.75
N LYS A 136 2.00 0.27 4.70
CA LYS A 136 2.91 1.40 4.46
C LYS A 136 4.26 0.89 3.98
N SER A 137 4.71 1.41 2.82
CA SER A 137 5.97 0.98 2.20
C SER A 137 6.06 -0.55 1.99
N LEU A 138 4.94 -1.19 1.64
CA LEU A 138 4.90 -2.61 1.29
C LEU A 138 5.99 -2.92 0.26
N SER A 139 6.80 -3.94 0.52
CA SER A 139 8.03 -4.24 -0.23
C SER A 139 8.04 -5.69 -0.75
N GLY A 140 6.97 -6.09 -1.43
CA GLY A 140 6.85 -7.39 -2.09
C GLY A 140 6.03 -8.44 -1.32
N GLY A 141 5.58 -8.14 -0.10
CA GLY A 141 4.69 -9.01 0.65
C GLY A 141 3.25 -8.97 0.14
N LYS A 142 2.40 -9.81 0.74
CA LYS A 142 0.97 -9.90 0.43
C LYS A 142 0.16 -9.61 1.70
N ILE A 143 -0.81 -8.71 1.60
CA ILE A 143 -1.73 -8.38 2.69
C ILE A 143 -3.16 -8.65 2.24
N ILE A 144 -3.87 -9.46 3.01
CA ILE A 144 -5.26 -9.80 2.80
C ILE A 144 -6.02 -9.36 4.04
N VAL A 145 -7.10 -8.59 3.87
CA VAL A 145 -7.99 -8.19 4.96
C VAL A 145 -9.42 -8.50 4.57
N GLN A 146 -10.12 -9.20 5.44
CA GLN A 146 -11.51 -9.58 5.26
C GLN A 146 -12.26 -9.53 6.58
N PRO A 147 -13.58 -9.27 6.58
CA PRO A 147 -14.35 -9.32 7.81
C PRO A 147 -14.37 -10.73 8.40
N PRO A 148 -14.58 -10.89 9.70
CA PRO A 148 -14.79 -12.21 10.31
C PRO A 148 -15.99 -12.94 9.67
N GLU A 149 -15.91 -14.27 9.56
CA GLU A 149 -16.93 -15.10 8.89
C GLU A 149 -18.37 -14.87 9.37
N ASN A 150 -18.56 -14.54 10.64
CA ASN A 150 -19.87 -14.40 11.27
C ASN A 150 -20.35 -12.93 11.36
N THR A 151 -19.96 -12.08 10.42
CA THR A 151 -20.41 -10.68 10.40
C THR A 151 -21.82 -10.55 9.81
N ASN A 152 -22.63 -9.61 10.36
CA ASN A 152 -23.98 -9.33 9.93
C ASN A 152 -24.09 -8.11 8.99
N PHE A 153 -22.96 -7.59 8.53
CA PHE A 153 -22.91 -6.43 7.64
C PHE A 153 -22.32 -6.81 6.29
N LYS A 154 -22.58 -5.99 5.29
CA LYS A 154 -21.95 -6.07 3.99
C LYS A 154 -20.60 -5.35 4.02
N SER A 155 -19.55 -6.01 3.54
CA SER A 155 -18.20 -5.45 3.54
C SER A 155 -18.09 -4.17 2.72
N GLU A 156 -18.73 -4.15 1.58
CA GLU A 156 -18.76 -3.02 0.65
C GLU A 156 -19.42 -1.74 1.19
N ASP A 157 -20.16 -1.85 2.31
CA ASP A 157 -20.81 -0.72 2.98
C ASP A 157 -20.05 -0.26 4.24
N ASN A 158 -18.92 -0.91 4.58
CA ASN A 158 -18.23 -0.70 5.85
C ASN A 158 -16.74 -0.47 5.70
N ILE A 159 -16.22 0.49 6.49
CA ILE A 159 -14.78 0.75 6.58
C ILE A 159 -14.13 -0.33 7.43
N LEU A 160 -13.25 -1.14 6.84
CA LEU A 160 -12.46 -2.16 7.51
C LEU A 160 -10.97 -1.80 7.59
N ILE A 161 -10.55 -0.79 6.84
CA ILE A 161 -9.16 -0.37 6.77
C ILE A 161 -9.10 1.13 6.99
N GLY A 162 -8.22 1.56 7.90
CA GLY A 162 -8.03 2.96 8.23
C GLY A 162 -7.42 3.78 7.09
N ASN A 163 -7.03 5.01 7.43
CA ASN A 163 -6.49 5.97 6.46
C ASN A 163 -5.10 5.56 5.96
N VAL A 164 -4.74 6.04 4.80
CA VAL A 164 -3.36 6.04 4.26
C VAL A 164 -2.82 4.61 4.03
N ALA A 165 -3.69 3.66 3.72
CA ALA A 165 -3.25 2.31 3.37
C ALA A 165 -2.41 2.31 2.08
N LEU A 166 -1.39 1.45 2.01
CA LEU A 166 -0.41 1.32 0.93
C LEU A 166 0.41 2.60 0.64
N TYR A 167 0.53 3.51 1.61
CA TYR A 167 1.34 4.71 1.45
C TYR A 167 2.78 4.36 1.06
N GLY A 168 3.22 4.84 -0.10
CA GLY A 168 4.59 4.63 -0.57
C GLY A 168 4.96 3.17 -0.79
N ALA A 169 4.00 2.29 -1.03
CA ALA A 169 4.24 0.88 -1.36
C ALA A 169 5.04 0.77 -2.66
N THR A 170 6.06 -0.09 -2.68
CA THR A 170 6.99 -0.22 -3.82
C THR A 170 6.75 -1.48 -4.63
N SER A 171 6.18 -2.52 -4.02
CA SER A 171 5.84 -3.80 -4.66
C SER A 171 4.98 -4.65 -3.74
N GLY A 172 4.43 -5.74 -4.26
CA GLY A 172 3.58 -6.67 -3.51
C GLY A 172 2.10 -6.50 -3.79
N PHE A 173 1.26 -7.17 -3.01
CA PHE A 173 -0.17 -7.26 -3.24
C PHE A 173 -0.98 -6.90 -1.99
N GLY A 174 -2.09 -6.20 -2.21
CA GLY A 174 -3.10 -5.91 -1.19
C GLY A 174 -4.50 -6.30 -1.66
N PHE A 175 -5.19 -7.16 -0.91
CA PHE A 175 -6.58 -7.56 -1.19
C PHE A 175 -7.44 -7.21 0.02
N PHE A 176 -8.34 -6.27 -0.17
CA PHE A 176 -9.08 -5.64 0.92
C PHE A 176 -10.59 -5.76 0.67
N ARG A 177 -11.22 -6.73 1.32
CA ARG A 177 -12.66 -6.87 1.29
C ARG A 177 -13.28 -5.92 2.30
N GLY A 178 -13.86 -4.83 1.80
CA GLY A 178 -14.39 -3.71 2.53
C GLY A 178 -13.80 -2.37 2.06
N ILE A 179 -14.26 -1.28 2.66
CA ILE A 179 -13.85 0.07 2.32
C ILE A 179 -12.54 0.41 3.05
N ALA A 180 -11.59 1.01 2.34
CA ALA A 180 -10.49 1.73 2.95
C ALA A 180 -10.89 3.20 3.14
N ALA A 181 -10.48 3.79 4.26
CA ALA A 181 -10.75 5.19 4.55
C ALA A 181 -9.98 6.13 3.58
N GLU A 182 -9.65 7.33 4.01
CA GLU A 182 -9.03 8.32 3.13
C GLU A 182 -7.59 7.96 2.71
N ARG A 183 -7.16 8.49 1.57
CA ARG A 183 -5.76 8.46 1.09
C ARG A 183 -5.22 7.06 0.79
N PHE A 184 -6.07 6.19 0.28
CA PHE A 184 -5.65 4.87 -0.18
C PHE A 184 -4.67 4.97 -1.35
N GLY A 185 -3.56 4.21 -1.31
CA GLY A 185 -2.59 4.13 -2.41
C GLY A 185 -1.79 5.41 -2.67
N VAL A 186 -1.78 6.36 -1.73
CA VAL A 186 -0.98 7.59 -1.87
C VAL A 186 0.50 7.27 -2.02
N ARG A 187 1.12 7.81 -3.08
CA ARG A 187 2.51 7.53 -3.44
C ARG A 187 2.83 6.05 -3.66
N ASN A 188 1.84 5.23 -3.97
CA ASN A 188 2.10 3.87 -4.45
C ASN A 188 2.96 3.93 -5.71
N SER A 189 4.06 3.19 -5.74
CA SER A 189 5.02 3.18 -6.86
C SER A 189 5.18 1.81 -7.53
N GLY A 190 4.49 0.76 -7.02
CA GLY A 190 4.61 -0.56 -7.65
C GLY A 190 3.74 -1.67 -7.06
N ALA A 191 3.06 -1.45 -5.94
CA ALA A 191 2.15 -2.45 -5.40
C ALA A 191 0.86 -2.55 -6.23
N TRP A 192 0.28 -3.76 -6.25
CA TRP A 192 -0.98 -4.07 -6.88
C TRP A 192 -2.05 -4.32 -5.82
N SER A 193 -3.23 -3.78 -5.99
CA SER A 193 -4.25 -3.90 -4.95
C SER A 193 -5.67 -3.89 -5.49
N VAL A 194 -6.55 -4.57 -4.74
CA VAL A 194 -7.99 -4.54 -4.92
C VAL A 194 -8.65 -4.12 -3.61
N VAL A 195 -9.63 -3.23 -3.68
CA VAL A 195 -10.40 -2.74 -2.53
C VAL A 195 -11.85 -2.50 -2.93
N GLU A 196 -12.80 -2.70 -2.02
CA GLU A 196 -14.24 -2.58 -2.32
C GLU A 196 -14.80 -1.16 -2.18
N GLY A 197 -13.95 -0.18 -1.88
CA GLY A 197 -14.28 1.25 -1.85
C GLY A 197 -13.17 2.04 -1.19
N VAL A 198 -13.12 3.35 -1.45
CA VAL A 198 -12.12 4.25 -0.85
C VAL A 198 -12.73 5.60 -0.49
N GLY A 199 -12.22 6.22 0.56
CA GLY A 199 -12.54 7.61 0.92
C GLY A 199 -11.87 8.64 0.00
N ASP A 200 -11.78 9.87 0.49
CA ASP A 200 -11.20 10.99 -0.25
C ASP A 200 -9.71 10.79 -0.54
N HIS A 201 -9.22 11.43 -1.60
CA HIS A 201 -7.81 11.48 -1.95
C HIS A 201 -7.17 10.11 -2.32
N GLY A 202 -7.96 9.15 -2.82
CA GLY A 202 -7.42 7.88 -3.33
C GLY A 202 -6.42 8.09 -4.46
N CYS A 203 -5.32 7.32 -4.48
CA CYS A 203 -4.26 7.35 -5.49
C CYS A 203 -3.55 8.70 -5.69
N GLU A 204 -3.60 9.63 -4.71
CA GLU A 204 -2.84 10.87 -4.78
C GLU A 204 -1.34 10.60 -4.94
N TYR A 205 -0.70 11.32 -5.87
CA TYR A 205 0.73 11.19 -6.16
C TYR A 205 1.21 9.76 -6.44
N MET A 206 0.32 8.87 -6.86
CA MET A 206 0.70 7.52 -7.30
C MET A 206 1.63 7.61 -8.51
N THR A 207 2.70 6.80 -8.51
CA THR A 207 3.76 6.81 -9.54
C THR A 207 3.96 5.47 -10.22
N GLY A 208 3.30 4.40 -9.77
CA GLY A 208 3.42 3.06 -10.34
C GLY A 208 2.43 2.08 -9.70
N GLY A 209 2.45 0.82 -10.13
CA GLY A 209 1.56 -0.22 -9.63
C GLY A 209 0.17 -0.20 -10.27
N ARG A 210 -0.74 -0.96 -9.66
CA ARG A 210 -2.15 -1.09 -10.06
C ARG A 210 -3.07 -0.97 -8.86
N VAL A 211 -4.13 -0.21 -9.00
CA VAL A 211 -5.18 -0.09 -7.98
C VAL A 211 -6.52 -0.35 -8.63
N LEU A 212 -7.24 -1.36 -8.14
CA LEU A 212 -8.59 -1.69 -8.59
C LEU A 212 -9.58 -1.41 -7.45
N ILE A 213 -10.57 -0.57 -7.73
CA ILE A 213 -11.62 -0.20 -6.80
C ILE A 213 -12.95 -0.74 -7.32
N LEU A 214 -13.60 -1.60 -6.54
CA LEU A 214 -14.83 -2.28 -6.91
C LEU A 214 -16.10 -1.55 -6.44
N GLY A 215 -15.97 -0.40 -5.78
CA GLY A 215 -17.06 0.36 -5.23
C GLY A 215 -16.83 1.87 -5.27
N GLU A 216 -17.44 2.58 -4.33
CA GLU A 216 -17.42 4.04 -4.32
C GLU A 216 -16.03 4.63 -4.02
N THR A 217 -15.80 5.81 -4.59
CA THR A 217 -14.64 6.65 -4.27
C THR A 217 -15.10 7.94 -3.59
N GLY A 218 -14.24 8.51 -2.75
CA GLY A 218 -14.35 9.88 -2.30
C GLY A 218 -13.91 10.89 -3.35
N VAL A 219 -13.83 12.17 -2.97
CA VAL A 219 -13.44 13.28 -3.86
C VAL A 219 -11.91 13.40 -4.00
N ASN A 220 -11.51 14.19 -4.99
CA ASN A 220 -10.10 14.49 -5.30
C ASN A 220 -9.25 13.23 -5.58
N PHE A 221 -9.87 12.21 -6.14
CA PHE A 221 -9.19 10.98 -6.55
C PHE A 221 -8.12 11.27 -7.61
N ALA A 222 -6.99 10.58 -7.57
CA ALA A 222 -5.85 10.70 -8.49
C ALA A 222 -5.17 12.08 -8.56
N ALA A 223 -5.36 12.96 -7.58
CA ALA A 223 -4.67 14.26 -7.58
C ALA A 223 -3.14 14.09 -7.62
N GLY A 224 -2.49 14.67 -8.62
CA GLY A 224 -1.03 14.57 -8.81
C GLY A 224 -0.54 13.16 -9.19
N MET A 225 -1.41 12.25 -9.58
CA MET A 225 -1.03 10.92 -10.07
C MET A 225 -0.23 11.05 -11.38
N SER A 226 0.98 10.51 -11.41
CA SER A 226 1.92 10.65 -12.55
C SER A 226 2.35 9.31 -13.15
N GLY A 227 1.97 8.18 -12.57
CA GLY A 227 2.30 6.85 -13.09
C GLY A 227 1.47 5.76 -12.42
N GLY A 228 1.59 4.53 -12.93
CA GLY A 228 0.68 3.44 -12.60
C GLY A 228 -0.69 3.60 -13.27
N ILE A 229 -1.59 2.69 -13.01
CA ILE A 229 -2.97 2.72 -13.53
C ILE A 229 -3.92 2.42 -12.38
N ALA A 230 -5.00 3.20 -12.27
CA ALA A 230 -6.12 2.86 -11.42
C ALA A 230 -7.34 2.49 -12.26
N TYR A 231 -8.13 1.54 -11.77
CA TYR A 231 -9.39 1.10 -12.36
C TYR A 231 -10.50 1.28 -11.34
N VAL A 232 -11.61 1.84 -11.74
CA VAL A 232 -12.76 2.10 -10.86
C VAL A 232 -14.01 1.49 -11.47
N PHE A 233 -14.68 0.64 -10.72
CA PHE A 233 -16.02 0.15 -11.08
C PHE A 233 -17.06 1.19 -10.71
N ASP A 234 -17.67 1.80 -11.71
CA ASP A 234 -18.64 2.89 -11.58
C ASP A 234 -20.01 2.53 -12.21
N PRO A 235 -20.79 1.66 -11.59
CA PRO A 235 -22.07 1.25 -12.15
C PRO A 235 -23.13 2.36 -12.20
N ARG A 236 -22.92 3.47 -11.46
CA ARG A 236 -23.88 4.59 -11.35
C ARG A 236 -23.48 5.83 -12.13
N ASP A 237 -22.35 5.80 -12.80
CA ASP A 237 -21.77 6.93 -13.54
C ASP A 237 -21.56 8.18 -12.63
N GLU A 238 -21.02 7.97 -11.41
CA GLU A 238 -20.81 9.00 -10.38
C GLU A 238 -19.32 9.33 -10.12
N PHE A 239 -18.39 8.64 -10.78
CA PHE A 239 -16.97 8.77 -10.49
C PHE A 239 -16.30 10.01 -11.10
N GLU A 240 -16.66 10.38 -12.34
CA GLU A 240 -15.99 11.46 -13.07
C GLU A 240 -15.88 12.78 -12.27
N PRO A 241 -16.96 13.30 -11.61
CA PRO A 241 -16.87 14.53 -10.83
C PRO A 241 -16.03 14.40 -9.54
N LYS A 242 -15.70 13.19 -9.11
CA LYS A 242 -14.86 12.91 -7.92
C LYS A 242 -13.37 12.82 -8.28
N CYS A 243 -13.03 12.65 -9.57
CA CYS A 243 -11.66 12.51 -10.04
C CYS A 243 -11.00 13.86 -10.31
N ASN A 244 -9.76 14.02 -9.87
CA ASN A 244 -8.94 15.17 -10.21
C ASN A 244 -8.22 14.91 -11.54
N THR A 245 -8.80 15.40 -12.64
CA THR A 245 -8.31 15.16 -14.02
C THR A 245 -7.14 16.07 -14.44
N GLY A 246 -6.53 16.80 -13.51
CA GLY A 246 -5.43 17.72 -13.84
C GLY A 246 -4.19 17.06 -14.46
N MET A 247 -3.94 15.77 -14.16
CA MET A 247 -2.80 14.99 -14.67
C MET A 247 -3.19 13.62 -15.22
N VAL A 248 -4.49 13.28 -15.25
CA VAL A 248 -4.98 11.98 -15.70
C VAL A 248 -6.09 12.14 -16.72
N GLU A 249 -6.24 11.14 -17.57
CA GLU A 249 -7.39 10.95 -18.46
C GLU A 249 -8.25 9.80 -17.94
N LEU A 250 -9.56 9.88 -18.19
CA LEU A 250 -10.51 8.81 -17.94
C LEU A 250 -10.80 8.10 -19.24
N GLU A 251 -10.57 6.79 -19.28
CA GLU A 251 -10.71 5.97 -20.48
C GLU A 251 -11.70 4.82 -20.23
N ASN A 252 -12.44 4.45 -21.26
CA ASN A 252 -13.14 3.18 -21.29
C ASN A 252 -12.13 2.03 -21.50
N LEU A 253 -12.50 0.84 -21.07
CA LEU A 253 -11.68 -0.35 -21.24
C LEU A 253 -11.91 -0.94 -22.63
N GLU A 254 -10.94 -0.77 -23.50
CA GLU A 254 -10.97 -1.30 -24.85
C GLU A 254 -9.77 -2.23 -25.16
N ASP A 255 -8.69 -2.10 -24.40
CA ASP A 255 -7.49 -2.91 -24.61
C ASP A 255 -7.54 -4.24 -23.84
N GLU A 256 -7.21 -5.33 -24.55
CA GLU A 256 -7.26 -6.71 -24.03
C GLU A 256 -6.36 -6.89 -22.78
N THR A 257 -5.25 -6.17 -22.71
CA THR A 257 -4.30 -6.27 -21.59
C THR A 257 -4.93 -5.73 -20.31
N SER A 258 -5.52 -4.54 -20.33
CA SER A 258 -6.22 -3.98 -19.16
C SER A 258 -7.43 -4.82 -18.75
N ILE A 259 -8.16 -5.38 -19.72
CA ILE A 259 -9.30 -6.26 -19.45
C ILE A 259 -8.81 -7.53 -18.73
N ALA A 260 -7.75 -8.15 -19.20
CA ALA A 260 -7.17 -9.34 -18.57
C ALA A 260 -6.59 -9.03 -17.16
N GLU A 261 -5.93 -7.88 -16.98
CA GLU A 261 -5.42 -7.43 -15.69
C GLU A 261 -6.55 -7.29 -14.66
N ILE A 262 -7.65 -6.63 -15.02
CA ILE A 262 -8.79 -6.42 -14.12
C ILE A 262 -9.43 -7.75 -13.76
N LEU A 263 -9.73 -8.58 -14.76
CA LEU A 263 -10.36 -9.88 -14.52
C LEU A 263 -9.50 -10.72 -13.56
N ARG A 264 -8.18 -10.79 -13.81
CA ARG A 264 -7.26 -11.51 -12.92
C ARG A 264 -7.21 -10.95 -11.51
N LEU A 265 -7.24 -9.64 -11.35
CA LEU A 265 -7.27 -9.00 -10.02
C LEU A 265 -8.56 -9.31 -9.27
N ILE A 266 -9.71 -9.31 -9.96
CA ILE A 266 -11.01 -9.65 -9.36
C ILE A 266 -11.04 -11.13 -8.95
N GLU A 267 -10.56 -12.04 -9.81
CA GLU A 267 -10.44 -13.48 -9.50
C GLU A 267 -9.60 -13.71 -8.25
N LEU A 268 -8.41 -13.08 -8.17
CA LEU A 268 -7.53 -13.19 -6.99
C LEU A 268 -8.18 -12.59 -5.74
N HIS A 269 -8.89 -11.46 -5.89
CA HIS A 269 -9.58 -10.86 -4.77
C HIS A 269 -10.68 -11.77 -4.23
N HIS A 270 -11.46 -12.39 -5.11
CA HIS A 270 -12.45 -13.38 -4.70
C HIS A 270 -11.79 -14.62 -4.07
N GLU A 271 -10.74 -15.15 -4.69
CA GLU A 271 -10.00 -16.32 -4.18
C GLU A 271 -9.46 -16.11 -2.75
N TYR A 272 -8.93 -14.91 -2.47
CA TYR A 272 -8.31 -14.61 -1.17
C TYR A 272 -9.29 -14.14 -0.10
N THR A 273 -10.44 -13.59 -0.49
CA THR A 273 -11.31 -12.89 0.46
C THR A 273 -12.76 -13.37 0.46
N ASP A 274 -13.14 -14.31 -0.42
CA ASP A 274 -14.53 -14.71 -0.62
C ASP A 274 -15.48 -13.51 -0.84
N SER A 275 -15.05 -12.49 -1.58
CA SER A 275 -15.81 -11.26 -1.82
C SER A 275 -17.08 -11.55 -2.63
N PRO A 276 -18.30 -11.32 -2.07
CA PRO A 276 -19.54 -11.44 -2.82
C PRO A 276 -19.66 -10.38 -3.93
N LEU A 277 -19.07 -9.19 -3.73
CA LEU A 277 -19.05 -8.13 -4.73
C LEU A 277 -18.22 -8.55 -5.94
N ALA A 278 -17.04 -9.10 -5.72
CA ALA A 278 -16.18 -9.64 -6.79
C ALA A 278 -16.89 -10.77 -7.56
N GLU A 279 -17.54 -11.69 -6.85
CA GLU A 279 -18.34 -12.76 -7.44
C GLU A 279 -19.48 -12.22 -8.31
N ALA A 280 -20.22 -11.23 -7.82
CA ALA A 280 -21.31 -10.61 -8.57
C ALA A 280 -20.83 -9.91 -9.86
N ILE A 281 -19.69 -9.21 -9.79
CA ILE A 281 -19.07 -8.58 -10.96
C ILE A 281 -18.64 -9.63 -12.01
N MET A 282 -18.02 -10.74 -11.58
CA MET A 282 -17.62 -11.82 -12.49
C MET A 282 -18.81 -12.53 -13.11
N ASN A 283 -19.87 -12.76 -12.35
CA ASN A 283 -21.08 -13.44 -12.85
C ASN A 283 -21.84 -12.63 -13.91
N ASP A 284 -21.68 -11.30 -13.93
CA ASP A 284 -22.24 -10.40 -14.96
C ASP A 284 -21.13 -9.63 -15.70
N TRP A 285 -20.07 -10.34 -16.09
CA TRP A 285 -18.86 -9.73 -16.63
C TRP A 285 -19.08 -8.83 -17.84
N ASP A 286 -19.86 -9.26 -18.81
CA ASP A 286 -20.09 -8.51 -20.06
C ASP A 286 -20.75 -7.13 -19.83
N ASN A 287 -21.58 -7.02 -18.80
CA ASN A 287 -22.21 -5.75 -18.42
C ASN A 287 -21.31 -4.97 -17.46
N SER A 288 -20.65 -5.65 -16.52
CA SER A 288 -19.74 -5.05 -15.56
C SER A 288 -18.53 -4.40 -16.22
N LEU A 289 -17.95 -5.05 -17.24
CA LEU A 289 -16.80 -4.53 -17.98
C LEU A 289 -17.03 -3.11 -18.54
N LYS A 290 -18.26 -2.83 -19.02
CA LYS A 290 -18.62 -1.53 -19.57
C LYS A 290 -18.72 -0.41 -18.54
N LYS A 291 -18.68 -0.77 -17.24
CA LYS A 291 -18.78 0.14 -16.10
C LYS A 291 -17.43 0.42 -15.43
N PHE A 292 -16.36 -0.19 -15.91
CA PHE A 292 -15.03 0.13 -15.44
C PHE A 292 -14.48 1.36 -16.18
N ILE A 293 -13.89 2.25 -15.38
CA ILE A 293 -13.17 3.43 -15.86
C ILE A 293 -11.70 3.24 -15.55
N LYS A 294 -10.85 3.42 -16.57
CA LYS A 294 -9.41 3.42 -16.45
C LYS A 294 -8.90 4.84 -16.22
N VAL A 295 -8.24 5.05 -15.10
CA VAL A 295 -7.59 6.33 -14.75
C VAL A 295 -6.14 6.25 -15.18
N MET A 296 -5.81 6.95 -16.25
CA MET A 296 -4.53 6.87 -16.94
C MET A 296 -3.78 8.20 -16.87
N PRO A 297 -2.58 8.24 -16.23
CA PRO A 297 -1.78 9.45 -16.21
C PRO A 297 -1.27 9.81 -17.63
N ILE A 298 -1.44 11.08 -18.00
CA ILE A 298 -1.17 11.60 -19.37
C ILE A 298 0.30 11.35 -19.76
N ASP A 299 1.24 11.74 -18.91
CA ASP A 299 2.67 11.55 -19.19
C ASP A 299 3.09 10.07 -19.19
N TYR A 300 2.49 9.25 -18.32
CA TYR A 300 2.76 7.81 -18.29
C TYR A 300 2.30 7.12 -19.56
N LYS A 301 1.10 7.45 -20.06
CA LYS A 301 0.56 6.97 -21.33
C LYS A 301 1.49 7.33 -22.50
N ARG A 302 1.96 8.58 -22.54
CA ARG A 302 2.90 9.03 -23.56
C ARG A 302 4.19 8.19 -23.55
N VAL A 303 4.80 7.99 -22.37
CA VAL A 303 6.03 7.18 -22.25
C VAL A 303 5.79 5.72 -22.63
N MET A 304 4.63 5.15 -22.24
CA MET A 304 4.26 3.78 -22.61
C MET A 304 4.15 3.62 -24.14
N ASN A 305 3.52 4.58 -24.83
CA ASN A 305 3.40 4.57 -26.28
C ASN A 305 4.76 4.72 -26.96
N GLU A 306 5.62 5.64 -26.49
CA GLU A 306 6.99 5.81 -27.00
C GLU A 306 7.81 4.52 -26.89
N ARG A 307 7.69 3.78 -25.76
CA ARG A 307 8.35 2.48 -25.57
C ARG A 307 7.82 1.40 -26.50
N ALA A 308 6.49 1.33 -26.68
CA ALA A 308 5.86 0.39 -27.59
C ALA A 308 6.30 0.61 -29.05
N GLU A 309 6.44 1.87 -29.47
CA GLU A 309 6.96 2.23 -30.81
C GLU A 309 8.42 1.81 -31.01
N HIS A 310 9.21 1.76 -29.96
CA HIS A 310 10.63 1.34 -29.99
C HIS A 310 10.83 -0.17 -29.78
N ASN A 311 9.76 -0.99 -29.78
CA ASN A 311 9.80 -2.44 -29.51
C ASN A 311 10.44 -2.82 -28.17
N GLU A 312 10.41 -1.96 -27.17
CA GLU A 312 10.78 -2.30 -25.81
C GLU A 312 9.64 -3.10 -25.18
N GLU A 313 9.85 -4.38 -24.89
CA GLU A 313 8.86 -5.23 -24.22
C GLU A 313 8.47 -4.62 -22.87
N ILE A 314 7.19 -4.28 -22.74
CA ILE A 314 6.60 -3.91 -21.44
C ILE A 314 6.28 -5.21 -20.73
N GLU A 315 7.15 -5.63 -19.83
CA GLU A 315 6.90 -6.83 -19.01
C GLU A 315 5.71 -6.60 -18.07
N SER A 316 4.65 -7.39 -18.22
CA SER A 316 3.62 -7.53 -17.19
C SER A 316 4.21 -8.29 -15.98
N ILE A 317 3.78 -7.94 -14.76
CA ILE A 317 4.18 -8.70 -13.54
C ILE A 317 3.80 -10.18 -13.67
N PHE A 318 2.70 -10.51 -14.32
CA PHE A 318 2.27 -11.89 -14.54
C PHE A 318 3.17 -12.64 -15.54
N ASP A 319 3.82 -11.94 -16.49
CA ASP A 319 4.74 -12.57 -17.44
C ASP A 319 6.10 -12.92 -16.81
N VAL A 320 6.51 -12.21 -15.77
CA VAL A 320 7.79 -12.46 -15.07
C VAL A 320 7.76 -13.78 -14.29
N ASP A 321 6.63 -14.12 -13.67
CA ASP A 321 6.49 -15.36 -12.91
C ASP A 321 6.37 -16.60 -13.82
N ASP A 322 5.68 -16.50 -14.94
CA ASP A 322 5.61 -17.60 -15.95
C ASP A 322 6.96 -17.90 -16.60
N ARG A 323 7.77 -16.90 -16.93
CA ARG A 323 9.13 -17.11 -17.48
C ARG A 323 10.11 -17.71 -16.47
N LYS A 324 9.94 -17.44 -15.18
CA LYS A 324 10.76 -18.05 -14.12
C LYS A 324 10.40 -19.52 -13.88
N SER A 325 9.14 -19.90 -14.05
CA SER A 325 8.71 -21.30 -13.96
C SER A 325 9.23 -22.15 -15.12
N GLN A 326 9.31 -21.60 -16.34
CA GLN A 326 9.83 -22.29 -17.52
C GLN A 326 11.36 -22.44 -17.55
N ARG A 327 12.13 -21.55 -16.88
CA ARG A 327 13.61 -21.67 -16.77
C ARG A 327 14.10 -22.69 -15.74
N LYS A 328 13.22 -23.24 -14.89
CA LYS A 328 13.56 -24.30 -13.92
C LYS A 328 13.30 -25.73 -14.42
N GLY A 329 12.91 -25.87 -15.67
CA GLY A 329 12.60 -27.16 -16.32
C GLY A 329 13.62 -27.60 -17.37
N VAL A 330 14.90 -27.14 -17.26
CA VAL A 330 16.01 -27.65 -18.11
C VAL A 330 17.18 -28.04 -17.21
#